data_05f614775c37277af27cfe1ec2397466
#
_entry.id   05f614775c37277af27cfe1ec2397466
#
_cell.length_a   1.000
_cell.length_b   1.000
_cell.length_c   1.000
_cell.angle_alpha   90.00
_cell.angle_beta   90.00
_cell.angle_gamma   90.00
#
_symmetry.space_group_name_H-M   'P 1'
#
loop_
_entity.id
_entity.type
_entity.pdbx_description
1 polymer ?
#
loop_
_entity_poly.entity_id
_entity_poly.type
_entity_poly.pdbx_seq_one_letter_code
_entity_poly.pdbx_strand_id
1 'polypeptide(L)'
;MERCAFCERRSRKVFVNNFVVKAEPRTLIGKQVKAQRRIGKLPIVLYGRHLSPTMAWMDLHIANMTFDHLASSALVTIELSGEKHLALVREKQRNFLNGSLLHVDFMVVSATETLRTKVALIVKGLSPAVKNLNGILVSNLDELEVEALPADLPESIVVDVSNLMTIGSSIHVKDLVLPTGVKVLEDENEIVVVVTAPEAEEVDPAAAAVEPSLVEKKKKEEVA
;
A
#
# COMPACT_ATOMS: atom_id res chain seq x y z
N MET A 1 -5.76 -28.02 -43.73
CA MET A 1 -4.93 -27.14 -42.83
C MET A 1 -5.88 -26.45 -41.86
N GLU A 2 -6.28 -27.19 -40.84
CA GLU A 2 -7.22 -26.71 -39.82
C GLU A 2 -6.43 -25.99 -38.74
N ARG A 3 -6.70 -24.69 -38.58
CA ARG A 3 -6.12 -23.87 -37.50
C ARG A 3 -6.91 -24.15 -36.22
N CYS A 4 -6.20 -24.66 -35.24
CA CYS A 4 -6.68 -24.99 -33.91
C CYS A 4 -7.18 -23.72 -33.16
N ALA A 5 -8.53 -23.59 -33.04
CA ALA A 5 -9.24 -22.53 -32.36
C ALA A 5 -9.30 -22.77 -30.83
N PHE A 6 -8.22 -23.26 -30.21
CA PHE A 6 -8.20 -23.60 -28.78
C PHE A 6 -7.28 -22.74 -27.92
N CYS A 7 -6.94 -21.53 -28.34
CA CYS A 7 -6.06 -20.64 -27.58
C CYS A 7 -6.74 -19.34 -27.16
N GLU A 8 -8.02 -19.41 -26.77
CA GLU A 8 -8.70 -18.21 -26.27
C GLU A 8 -9.51 -18.53 -25.02
N ARG A 9 -9.25 -17.77 -23.98
CA ARG A 9 -9.87 -17.76 -22.65
C ARG A 9 -9.14 -18.55 -21.55
N ARG A 10 -7.90 -18.20 -21.26
CA ARG A 10 -7.45 -18.23 -19.89
C ARG A 10 -8.01 -16.96 -19.20
N SER A 11 -9.24 -17.04 -18.74
CA SER A 11 -9.72 -16.18 -17.66
C SER A 11 -8.65 -16.24 -16.56
N ARG A 12 -8.00 -15.12 -16.31
CA ARG A 12 -7.12 -14.98 -15.15
C ARG A 12 -8.01 -15.19 -13.93
N LYS A 13 -8.04 -16.41 -13.43
CA LYS A 13 -8.59 -16.69 -12.11
C LYS A 13 -7.78 -15.78 -11.17
N VAL A 14 -8.45 -14.83 -10.56
CA VAL A 14 -7.94 -14.09 -9.43
C VAL A 14 -7.52 -15.16 -8.42
N PHE A 15 -6.22 -15.29 -8.22
CA PHE A 15 -5.68 -16.18 -7.20
C PHE A 15 -6.11 -15.57 -5.86
N VAL A 16 -7.18 -16.07 -5.29
CA VAL A 16 -7.47 -15.88 -3.88
C VAL A 16 -6.35 -16.62 -3.15
N ASN A 17 -5.30 -15.92 -2.81
CA ASN A 17 -4.22 -16.44 -1.99
C ASN A 17 -4.83 -16.76 -0.62
N ASN A 18 -5.27 -18.01 -0.43
CA ASN A 18 -5.83 -18.47 0.85
C ASN A 18 -4.70 -18.63 1.87
N PHE A 19 -4.20 -17.51 2.37
CA PHE A 19 -3.29 -17.52 3.51
C PHE A 19 -4.08 -17.91 4.75
N VAL A 20 -3.79 -19.09 5.29
CA VAL A 20 -4.38 -19.55 6.55
C VAL A 20 -3.42 -19.21 7.68
N VAL A 21 -3.85 -18.34 8.57
CA VAL A 21 -3.05 -17.91 9.72
C VAL A 21 -3.73 -18.31 11.02
N LYS A 22 -2.98 -18.93 11.94
CA LYS A 22 -3.46 -19.33 13.23
C LYS A 22 -3.42 -18.18 14.22
N ALA A 23 -4.49 -18.01 14.98
CA ALA A 23 -4.61 -17.00 16.02
C ALA A 23 -5.05 -17.63 17.33
N GLU A 24 -4.48 -17.17 18.45
CA GLU A 24 -4.80 -17.59 19.81
C GLU A 24 -5.58 -16.46 20.52
N PRO A 25 -6.70 -16.74 21.21
CA PRO A 25 -7.43 -15.70 21.93
C PRO A 25 -6.56 -15.10 23.05
N ARG A 26 -6.68 -13.77 23.26
CA ARG A 26 -5.92 -13.07 24.30
C ARG A 26 -6.84 -12.44 25.36
N THR A 27 -6.36 -12.48 26.61
CA THR A 27 -6.98 -11.77 27.74
C THR A 27 -6.13 -10.60 28.24
N LEU A 28 -4.84 -10.56 27.87
CA LEU A 28 -3.90 -9.53 28.32
C LEU A 28 -4.12 -8.21 27.59
N ILE A 29 -4.27 -7.12 28.35
CA ILE A 29 -4.58 -5.78 27.87
C ILE A 29 -3.56 -4.77 28.43
N GLY A 30 -3.41 -3.62 27.77
CA GLY A 30 -2.63 -2.48 28.23
C GLY A 30 -1.11 -2.71 28.19
N LYS A 31 -0.40 -2.32 29.25
CA LYS A 31 1.09 -2.31 29.28
C LYS A 31 1.73 -3.68 29.09
N GLN A 32 1.04 -4.76 29.42
CA GLN A 32 1.54 -6.14 29.31
C GLN A 32 1.73 -6.58 27.85
N VAL A 33 1.01 -5.97 26.90
CA VAL A 33 1.15 -6.24 25.45
C VAL A 33 2.56 -5.94 24.95
N LYS A 34 3.25 -4.93 25.51
CA LYS A 34 4.64 -4.59 25.13
C LYS A 34 5.62 -5.73 25.45
N ALA A 35 5.42 -6.45 26.54
CA ALA A 35 6.24 -7.60 26.91
C ALA A 35 6.05 -8.77 25.91
N GLN A 36 4.80 -9.02 25.51
CA GLN A 36 4.48 -10.08 24.55
C GLN A 36 5.04 -9.79 23.15
N ARG A 37 5.02 -8.53 22.70
CA ARG A 37 5.67 -8.14 21.43
C ARG A 37 7.17 -8.44 21.42
N ARG A 38 7.87 -8.30 22.57
CA ARG A 38 9.29 -8.63 22.68
C ARG A 38 9.56 -10.14 22.59
N ILE A 39 8.58 -10.97 22.91
CA ILE A 39 8.65 -12.44 22.81
C ILE A 39 8.28 -12.92 21.39
N GLY A 40 7.88 -11.98 20.50
CA GLY A 40 7.51 -12.30 19.12
C GLY A 40 6.02 -12.59 18.92
N LYS A 41 5.14 -12.14 19.84
CA LYS A 41 3.68 -12.24 19.66
C LYS A 41 3.12 -10.90 19.16
N LEU A 42 2.40 -10.95 18.04
CA LEU A 42 1.71 -9.81 17.44
C LEU A 42 0.27 -9.75 17.96
N PRO A 43 -0.17 -8.64 18.57
CA PRO A 43 -1.57 -8.45 18.92
C PRO A 43 -2.39 -8.15 17.67
N ILE A 44 -3.52 -8.82 17.53
CA ILE A 44 -4.49 -8.61 16.45
C ILE A 44 -5.88 -8.43 17.03
N VAL A 45 -6.76 -7.80 16.27
CA VAL A 45 -8.18 -7.67 16.56
C VAL A 45 -8.99 -8.15 15.36
N LEU A 46 -9.97 -9.02 15.63
CA LEU A 46 -10.96 -9.45 14.67
C LEU A 46 -12.29 -8.80 15.03
N TYR A 47 -12.93 -8.16 14.08
CA TYR A 47 -14.28 -7.59 14.23
C TYR A 47 -15.07 -7.73 12.93
N GLY A 48 -16.37 -7.67 13.01
CA GLY A 48 -17.26 -7.77 11.85
C GLY A 48 -18.73 -7.76 12.25
N ARG A 49 -19.62 -7.78 11.26
CA ARG A 49 -21.07 -7.73 11.52
C ARG A 49 -21.59 -8.95 12.31
N HIS A 50 -20.97 -10.10 12.08
CA HIS A 50 -21.42 -11.38 12.65
C HIS A 50 -20.53 -11.90 13.77
N LEU A 51 -19.47 -11.15 14.13
CA LEU A 51 -18.53 -11.53 15.17
C LEU A 51 -18.37 -10.38 16.18
N SER A 52 -18.52 -10.67 17.46
CA SER A 52 -18.14 -9.71 18.51
C SER A 52 -16.63 -9.43 18.42
N PRO A 53 -16.18 -8.20 18.68
CA PRO A 53 -14.76 -7.87 18.63
C PRO A 53 -13.95 -8.80 19.52
N THR A 54 -13.11 -9.60 18.89
CA THR A 54 -12.29 -10.62 19.56
C THR A 54 -10.82 -10.25 19.43
N MET A 55 -10.14 -10.22 20.56
CA MET A 55 -8.71 -9.94 20.62
C MET A 55 -7.93 -11.25 20.58
N ALA A 56 -6.88 -11.30 19.76
CA ALA A 56 -6.06 -12.50 19.63
C ALA A 56 -4.56 -12.17 19.51
N TRP A 57 -3.75 -13.21 19.62
CA TRP A 57 -2.31 -13.20 19.37
C TRP A 57 -2.00 -13.99 18.10
N MET A 58 -1.03 -13.52 17.36
CA MET A 58 -0.44 -14.18 16.20
C MET A 58 1.07 -14.22 16.36
N ASP A 59 1.72 -15.17 15.73
CA ASP A 59 3.19 -15.19 15.67
C ASP A 59 3.68 -14.05 14.76
N LEU A 60 4.59 -13.22 15.29
CA LEU A 60 5.13 -12.05 14.60
C LEU A 60 5.94 -12.44 13.34
N HIS A 61 6.67 -13.56 13.39
CA HIS A 61 7.49 -14.00 12.27
C HIS A 61 6.62 -14.39 11.08
N ILE A 62 5.59 -15.21 11.33
CA ILE A 62 4.62 -15.63 10.31
C ILE A 62 3.87 -14.40 9.78
N ALA A 63 3.45 -13.50 10.68
CA ALA A 63 2.76 -12.27 10.31
C ALA A 63 3.60 -11.38 9.38
N ASN A 64 4.88 -11.15 9.70
CA ASN A 64 5.77 -10.36 8.84
C ASN A 64 5.92 -11.00 7.46
N MET A 65 6.21 -12.29 7.38
CA MET A 65 6.35 -13.00 6.09
C MET A 65 5.08 -12.93 5.25
N THR A 66 3.89 -13.03 5.90
CA THR A 66 2.61 -13.05 5.19
C THR A 66 2.17 -11.64 4.78
N PHE A 67 2.24 -10.65 5.69
CA PHE A 67 1.65 -9.32 5.50
C PHE A 67 2.60 -8.29 4.90
N ASP A 68 3.90 -8.61 4.72
CA ASP A 68 4.86 -7.69 4.10
C ASP A 68 4.50 -7.37 2.65
N HIS A 69 4.03 -8.37 1.92
CA HIS A 69 3.72 -8.27 0.50
C HIS A 69 2.21 -8.19 0.20
N LEU A 70 1.36 -8.36 1.22
CA LEU A 70 -0.09 -8.32 1.03
C LEU A 70 -0.58 -6.87 0.98
N ALA A 71 -1.40 -6.58 -0.02
CA ALA A 71 -2.13 -5.31 -0.11
C ALA A 71 -3.19 -5.19 1.00
N SER A 72 -3.68 -3.97 1.24
CA SER A 72 -4.76 -3.70 2.20
C SER A 72 -6.11 -4.33 1.79
N SER A 73 -6.25 -4.70 0.51
CA SER A 73 -7.44 -5.37 -0.04
C SER A 73 -7.35 -6.91 -0.01
N ALA A 74 -6.26 -7.48 0.50
CA ALA A 74 -6.06 -8.93 0.49
C ALA A 74 -6.95 -9.65 1.50
N LEU A 75 -7.54 -10.76 1.06
CA LEU A 75 -8.35 -11.65 1.89
C LEU A 75 -7.47 -12.71 2.54
N VAL A 76 -7.66 -12.90 3.84
CA VAL A 76 -6.92 -13.86 4.66
C VAL A 76 -7.88 -14.74 5.44
N THR A 77 -7.63 -16.05 5.51
CA THR A 77 -8.38 -16.95 6.37
C THR A 77 -7.68 -17.03 7.73
N ILE A 78 -8.37 -16.62 8.79
CA ILE A 78 -7.87 -16.67 10.16
C ILE A 78 -8.52 -17.85 10.87
N GLU A 79 -7.71 -18.72 11.44
CA GLU A 79 -8.14 -19.83 12.28
C GLU A 79 -8.06 -19.40 13.76
N LEU A 80 -9.22 -19.19 14.37
CA LEU A 80 -9.36 -18.83 15.78
C LEU A 80 -10.05 -19.97 16.54
N SER A 81 -9.35 -20.59 17.48
CA SER A 81 -9.91 -21.69 18.31
C SER A 81 -10.50 -22.86 17.50
N GLY A 82 -10.03 -23.10 16.26
CA GLY A 82 -10.52 -24.15 15.38
C GLY A 82 -11.60 -23.71 14.38
N GLU A 83 -12.12 -22.50 14.50
CA GLU A 83 -13.04 -21.91 13.53
C GLU A 83 -12.26 -21.07 12.48
N LYS A 84 -12.66 -21.18 11.22
CA LYS A 84 -12.05 -20.44 10.12
C LYS A 84 -12.93 -19.25 9.74
N HIS A 85 -12.37 -18.06 9.85
CA HIS A 85 -13.02 -16.82 9.49
C HIS A 85 -12.32 -16.19 8.28
N LEU A 86 -13.10 -15.83 7.27
CA LEU A 86 -12.58 -15.03 6.15
C LEU A 86 -12.54 -13.57 6.59
N ALA A 87 -11.37 -12.96 6.51
CA ALA A 87 -11.15 -11.60 6.97
C ALA A 87 -10.36 -10.78 5.95
N LEU A 88 -10.67 -9.50 5.89
CA LEU A 88 -9.93 -8.49 5.16
C LEU A 88 -8.95 -7.80 6.12
N VAL A 89 -7.74 -7.54 5.65
CA VAL A 89 -6.76 -6.72 6.40
C VAL A 89 -7.17 -5.26 6.27
N ARG A 90 -7.69 -4.67 7.36
CA ARG A 90 -8.15 -3.28 7.34
C ARG A 90 -7.02 -2.29 7.58
N GLU A 91 -6.19 -2.56 8.58
CA GLU A 91 -5.07 -1.69 8.96
C GLU A 91 -3.87 -2.51 9.41
N LYS A 92 -2.69 -2.06 9.01
CA LYS A 92 -1.38 -2.62 9.42
C LYS A 92 -0.55 -1.52 10.04
N GLN A 93 -0.34 -1.58 11.34
CA GLN A 93 0.54 -0.66 12.04
C GLN A 93 1.95 -1.22 12.10
N ARG A 94 2.91 -0.46 11.59
CA ARG A 94 4.33 -0.82 11.58
C ARG A 94 5.15 0.14 12.43
N ASN A 95 6.21 -0.38 12.99
CA ASN A 95 7.22 0.43 13.64
C ASN A 95 8.14 1.03 12.58
N PHE A 96 8.19 2.34 12.46
CA PHE A 96 9.01 3.04 11.46
C PHE A 96 10.52 2.82 11.65
N LEU A 97 10.99 2.52 12.87
CA LEU A 97 12.41 2.29 13.14
C LEU A 97 12.89 0.91 12.70
N ASN A 98 12.08 -0.12 12.96
CA ASN A 98 12.48 -1.51 12.77
C ASN A 98 11.67 -2.23 11.67
N GLY A 99 10.70 -1.56 11.03
CA GLY A 99 9.81 -2.15 10.04
C GLY A 99 8.84 -3.22 10.58
N SER A 100 8.98 -3.65 11.83
CA SER A 100 8.19 -4.73 12.42
C SER A 100 6.73 -4.34 12.61
N LEU A 101 5.81 -5.29 12.43
CA LEU A 101 4.39 -5.10 12.69
C LEU A 101 4.14 -4.89 14.20
N LEU A 102 3.34 -3.89 14.52
CA LEU A 102 2.89 -3.57 15.88
C LEU A 102 1.46 -4.05 16.16
N HIS A 103 0.59 -3.92 15.17
CA HIS A 103 -0.82 -4.29 15.24
C HIS A 103 -1.35 -4.59 13.85
N VAL A 104 -2.31 -5.50 13.75
CA VAL A 104 -3.08 -5.73 12.52
C VAL A 104 -4.55 -5.88 12.87
N ASP A 105 -5.37 -5.14 12.14
CA ASP A 105 -6.82 -5.14 12.28
C ASP A 105 -7.46 -5.95 11.16
N PHE A 106 -8.31 -6.90 11.53
CA PHE A 106 -9.00 -7.78 10.62
C PHE A 106 -10.51 -7.55 10.69
N MET A 107 -11.10 -7.25 9.54
CA MET A 107 -12.54 -7.19 9.39
C MET A 107 -13.04 -8.51 8.81
N VAL A 108 -13.79 -9.27 9.62
CA VAL A 108 -14.42 -10.51 9.16
C VAL A 108 -15.54 -10.17 8.20
N VAL A 109 -15.51 -10.80 7.03
CA VAL A 109 -16.42 -10.53 5.93
C VAL A 109 -17.19 -11.77 5.53
N SER A 110 -18.45 -11.58 5.13
CA SER A 110 -19.28 -12.62 4.55
C SER A 110 -19.15 -12.58 3.02
N ALA A 111 -19.14 -13.73 2.37
CA ALA A 111 -18.99 -13.82 0.90
C ALA A 111 -20.12 -13.14 0.10
N THR A 112 -21.25 -12.86 0.73
CA THR A 112 -22.45 -12.31 0.09
C THR A 112 -22.63 -10.80 0.25
N GLU A 113 -21.83 -10.15 1.09
CA GLU A 113 -21.96 -8.71 1.37
C GLU A 113 -20.94 -7.91 0.58
N THR A 114 -21.38 -6.77 0.00
CA THR A 114 -20.48 -5.79 -0.59
C THR A 114 -19.71 -5.05 0.50
N LEU A 115 -18.45 -4.81 0.27
CA LEU A 115 -17.57 -4.10 1.19
C LEU A 115 -16.86 -2.94 0.51
N ARG A 116 -16.56 -1.91 1.27
CA ARG A 116 -15.79 -0.75 0.84
C ARG A 116 -14.37 -0.88 1.36
N THR A 117 -13.42 -0.83 0.44
CA THR A 117 -12.00 -0.93 0.78
C THR A 117 -11.17 -0.08 -0.16
N LYS A 118 -9.96 0.27 0.31
CA LYS A 118 -8.96 0.96 -0.48
C LYS A 118 -8.09 -0.06 -1.20
N VAL A 119 -7.93 0.10 -2.50
CA VAL A 119 -7.10 -0.74 -3.35
C VAL A 119 -5.91 0.06 -3.84
N ALA A 120 -4.71 -0.49 -3.70
CA ALA A 120 -3.48 0.16 -4.13
C ALA A 120 -3.40 0.27 -5.66
N LEU A 121 -2.94 1.42 -6.14
CA LEU A 121 -2.66 1.68 -7.55
C LEU A 121 -1.19 1.41 -7.84
N ILE A 122 -0.91 0.54 -8.80
CA ILE A 122 0.46 0.22 -9.20
C ILE A 122 0.72 0.78 -10.58
N VAL A 123 1.59 1.78 -10.66
CA VAL A 123 2.01 2.36 -11.92
C VAL A 123 2.94 1.39 -12.64
N LYS A 124 2.58 1.02 -13.89
CA LYS A 124 3.40 0.17 -14.76
C LYS A 124 3.66 0.86 -16.09
N GLY A 125 4.81 0.53 -16.69
CA GLY A 125 5.25 1.09 -17.96
C GLY A 125 6.29 2.18 -17.78
N LEU A 126 6.76 2.70 -18.90
CA LEU A 126 7.71 3.81 -18.98
C LEU A 126 7.09 4.88 -19.88
N SER A 127 6.77 6.02 -19.28
CA SER A 127 6.25 7.17 -20.04
C SER A 127 7.31 7.73 -20.97
N PRO A 128 7.00 7.93 -22.26
CA PRO A 128 7.88 8.65 -23.20
C PRO A 128 8.15 10.08 -22.75
N ALA A 129 7.20 10.74 -22.08
CA ALA A 129 7.39 12.09 -21.56
C ALA A 129 8.48 12.16 -20.48
N VAL A 130 8.59 11.13 -19.63
CA VAL A 130 9.66 11.03 -18.62
C VAL A 130 11.01 10.78 -19.29
N LYS A 131 11.07 9.87 -20.30
CA LYS A 131 12.33 9.52 -20.97
C LYS A 131 12.87 10.61 -21.90
N ASN A 132 11.99 11.22 -22.70
CA ASN A 132 12.39 12.12 -23.78
C ASN A 132 12.40 13.59 -23.37
N LEU A 133 11.52 13.97 -22.44
CA LEU A 133 11.33 15.36 -22.03
C LEU A 133 11.77 15.60 -20.58
N ASN A 134 12.41 14.63 -19.93
CA ASN A 134 12.82 14.71 -18.53
C ASN A 134 11.67 15.09 -17.56
N GLY A 135 10.42 14.76 -17.92
CA GLY A 135 9.26 15.00 -17.06
C GLY A 135 9.33 14.17 -15.76
N ILE A 136 8.74 14.70 -14.71
CA ILE A 136 8.57 14.00 -13.43
C ILE A 136 7.16 13.45 -13.37
N LEU A 137 7.05 12.14 -13.08
CA LEU A 137 5.77 11.48 -12.89
C LEU A 137 5.36 11.65 -11.44
N VAL A 138 4.21 12.27 -11.21
CA VAL A 138 3.64 12.50 -9.88
C VAL A 138 2.37 11.70 -9.77
N SER A 139 2.30 10.79 -8.78
CA SER A 139 1.06 10.13 -8.38
C SER A 139 0.32 11.01 -7.37
N ASN A 140 -0.91 11.40 -7.70
CA ASN A 140 -1.78 12.15 -6.79
C ASN A 140 -2.57 11.18 -5.90
N LEU A 141 -2.97 10.03 -6.47
CA LEU A 141 -3.66 8.97 -5.76
C LEU A 141 -2.81 7.71 -5.77
N ASP A 142 -2.50 7.20 -4.59
CA ASP A 142 -1.80 5.92 -4.40
C ASP A 142 -2.78 4.78 -4.12
N GLU A 143 -3.99 5.09 -3.63
CA GLU A 143 -5.05 4.16 -3.31
C GLU A 143 -6.37 4.66 -3.88
N LEU A 144 -7.26 3.74 -4.29
CA LEU A 144 -8.60 4.03 -4.82
C LEU A 144 -9.66 3.37 -3.93
N GLU A 145 -10.68 4.12 -3.50
CA GLU A 145 -11.78 3.57 -2.71
C GLU A 145 -12.79 2.88 -3.64
N VAL A 146 -12.98 1.59 -3.40
CA VAL A 146 -13.86 0.75 -4.23
C VAL A 146 -14.89 -0.01 -3.38
N GLU A 147 -16.03 -0.27 -3.97
CA GLU A 147 -17.07 -1.14 -3.44
C GLU A 147 -17.18 -2.38 -4.32
N ALA A 148 -16.93 -3.56 -3.73
CA ALA A 148 -16.97 -4.84 -4.42
C ALA A 148 -17.38 -5.98 -3.50
N LEU A 149 -17.72 -7.13 -4.08
CA LEU A 149 -17.82 -8.39 -3.34
C LEU A 149 -16.42 -8.91 -2.99
N PRO A 150 -16.25 -9.64 -1.88
CA PRO A 150 -14.96 -10.23 -1.53
C PRO A 150 -14.34 -11.11 -2.63
N ALA A 151 -15.18 -11.76 -3.43
CA ALA A 151 -14.73 -12.63 -4.51
C ALA A 151 -14.15 -11.85 -5.73
N ASP A 152 -14.61 -10.61 -5.94
CA ASP A 152 -14.26 -9.78 -7.10
C ASP A 152 -13.24 -8.68 -6.75
N LEU A 153 -12.77 -8.67 -5.49
CA LEU A 153 -11.86 -7.65 -5.00
C LEU A 153 -10.44 -7.86 -5.56
N PRO A 154 -9.87 -6.90 -6.31
CA PRO A 154 -8.49 -6.99 -6.79
C PRO A 154 -7.50 -6.65 -5.68
N GLU A 155 -6.33 -7.26 -5.69
CA GLU A 155 -5.22 -6.90 -4.78
C GLU A 155 -4.60 -5.55 -5.15
N SER A 156 -4.57 -5.22 -6.45
CA SER A 156 -4.06 -3.95 -6.96
C SER A 156 -4.67 -3.63 -8.32
N ILE A 157 -4.76 -2.35 -8.65
CA ILE A 157 -5.16 -1.87 -9.97
C ILE A 157 -3.92 -1.35 -10.68
N VAL A 158 -3.70 -1.84 -11.91
CA VAL A 158 -2.55 -1.45 -12.73
C VAL A 158 -2.88 -0.23 -13.55
N VAL A 159 -2.07 0.82 -13.40
CA VAL A 159 -2.14 2.06 -14.18
C VAL A 159 -1.03 2.03 -15.21
N ASP A 160 -1.37 2.02 -16.50
CA ASP A 160 -0.39 2.03 -17.59
C ASP A 160 -0.07 3.47 -18.01
N VAL A 161 1.18 3.89 -17.78
CA VAL A 161 1.68 5.23 -18.11
C VAL A 161 2.34 5.32 -19.47
N SER A 162 2.35 4.25 -20.26
CA SER A 162 2.98 4.19 -21.58
C SER A 162 2.36 5.18 -22.58
N ASN A 163 1.11 5.59 -22.35
CA ASN A 163 0.38 6.53 -23.20
C ASN A 163 0.68 8.01 -22.94
N LEU A 164 1.42 8.35 -21.87
CA LEU A 164 1.76 9.73 -21.51
C LEU A 164 2.94 10.20 -22.34
N MET A 165 2.65 10.95 -23.45
CA MET A 165 3.66 11.39 -24.41
C MET A 165 4.20 12.79 -24.13
N THR A 166 3.41 13.67 -23.50
CA THR A 166 3.73 15.10 -23.31
C THR A 166 3.74 15.47 -21.82
N ILE A 167 4.48 16.52 -21.50
CA ILE A 167 4.41 17.16 -20.19
C ILE A 167 3.02 17.79 -20.04
N GLY A 168 2.40 17.63 -18.86
CA GLY A 168 1.02 18.05 -18.58
C GLY A 168 -0.03 16.98 -18.92
N SER A 169 0.36 15.83 -19.49
CA SER A 169 -0.57 14.70 -19.66
C SER A 169 -0.93 14.10 -18.31
N SER A 170 -2.21 13.79 -18.11
CA SER A 170 -2.75 13.17 -16.91
C SER A 170 -3.57 11.93 -17.23
N ILE A 171 -3.66 11.01 -16.27
CA ILE A 171 -4.57 9.86 -16.30
C ILE A 171 -5.62 10.10 -15.23
N HIS A 172 -6.88 9.95 -15.59
CA HIS A 172 -8.01 10.10 -14.68
C HIS A 172 -8.55 8.74 -14.24
N VAL A 173 -9.35 8.72 -13.17
CA VAL A 173 -9.98 7.51 -12.64
C VAL A 173 -10.80 6.78 -13.70
N LYS A 174 -11.50 7.49 -14.60
CA LYS A 174 -12.29 6.92 -15.73
C LYS A 174 -11.46 6.13 -16.74
N ASP A 175 -10.15 6.42 -16.84
CA ASP A 175 -9.25 5.78 -17.83
C ASP A 175 -8.65 4.47 -17.28
N LEU A 176 -8.96 4.12 -16.04
CA LEU A 176 -8.47 2.90 -15.40
C LEU A 176 -9.22 1.66 -15.89
N VAL A 177 -8.49 0.58 -16.10
CA VAL A 177 -9.06 -0.73 -16.44
C VAL A 177 -9.49 -1.42 -15.15
N LEU A 178 -10.77 -1.37 -14.84
CA LEU A 178 -11.37 -1.99 -13.67
C LEU A 178 -11.81 -3.43 -13.97
N PRO A 179 -11.65 -4.37 -13.03
CA PRO A 179 -12.23 -5.71 -13.16
C PRO A 179 -13.76 -5.65 -13.03
N THR A 180 -14.42 -6.68 -13.52
CA THR A 180 -15.87 -6.81 -13.45
C THR A 180 -16.33 -6.95 -11.99
N GLY A 181 -17.38 -6.24 -11.60
CA GLY A 181 -17.94 -6.31 -10.24
C GLY A 181 -17.42 -5.26 -9.26
N VAL A 182 -16.45 -4.43 -9.66
CA VAL A 182 -15.90 -3.35 -8.82
C VAL A 182 -16.56 -2.02 -9.18
N LYS A 183 -17.06 -1.29 -8.17
CA LYS A 183 -17.56 0.07 -8.29
C LYS A 183 -16.62 1.03 -7.60
N VAL A 184 -16.24 2.09 -8.28
CA VAL A 184 -15.43 3.18 -7.72
C VAL A 184 -16.34 4.15 -7.00
N LEU A 185 -15.93 4.65 -5.83
CA LEU A 185 -16.66 5.63 -5.03
C LEU A 185 -16.09 7.04 -5.18
N GLU A 186 -14.91 7.18 -5.73
CA GLU A 186 -14.26 8.47 -5.99
C GLU A 186 -14.73 9.10 -7.31
N ASP A 187 -14.41 10.37 -7.49
CA ASP A 187 -14.82 11.12 -8.68
C ASP A 187 -14.09 10.63 -9.94
N GLU A 188 -14.85 10.36 -11.00
CA GLU A 188 -14.30 9.86 -12.28
C GLU A 188 -13.31 10.81 -12.94
N ASN A 189 -13.41 12.12 -12.66
CA ASN A 189 -12.52 13.14 -13.20
C ASN A 189 -11.27 13.40 -12.35
N GLU A 190 -11.12 12.71 -11.23
CA GLU A 190 -9.95 12.85 -10.37
C GLU A 190 -8.69 12.37 -11.08
N ILE A 191 -7.58 13.10 -10.88
CA ILE A 191 -6.31 12.79 -11.51
C ILE A 191 -5.57 11.77 -10.66
N VAL A 192 -5.28 10.64 -11.25
CA VAL A 192 -4.49 9.56 -10.63
C VAL A 192 -3.00 9.84 -10.76
N VAL A 193 -2.57 10.12 -11.98
CA VAL A 193 -1.15 10.35 -12.31
C VAL A 193 -1.04 11.51 -13.26
N VAL A 194 -0.04 12.37 -13.06
CA VAL A 194 0.27 13.50 -13.95
C VAL A 194 1.77 13.57 -14.21
N VAL A 195 2.15 14.00 -15.41
CA VAL A 195 3.55 14.28 -15.75
C VAL A 195 3.77 15.79 -15.67
N THR A 196 4.64 16.23 -14.74
CA THR A 196 5.02 17.64 -14.57
C THR A 196 6.38 17.91 -15.18
N ALA A 197 6.63 19.17 -15.56
CA ALA A 197 7.97 19.60 -15.91
C ALA A 197 8.88 19.57 -14.68
N PRO A 198 10.17 19.22 -14.81
CA PRO A 198 11.12 19.44 -13.74
C PRO A 198 11.19 20.95 -13.46
N GLU A 199 10.99 21.32 -12.21
CA GLU A 199 11.28 22.67 -11.74
C GLU A 199 12.79 22.86 -11.84
N ALA A 200 13.27 23.66 -12.82
CA ALA A 200 14.66 24.07 -12.85
C ALA A 200 14.86 24.92 -11.58
N GLU A 201 15.64 24.43 -10.63
CA GLU A 201 16.16 25.29 -9.57
C GLU A 201 16.84 26.46 -10.27
N GLU A 202 16.20 27.61 -10.25
CA GLU A 202 16.83 28.87 -10.56
C GLU A 202 17.94 29.07 -9.51
N VAL A 203 19.13 28.62 -9.87
CA VAL A 203 20.33 28.94 -9.10
C VAL A 203 20.50 30.44 -9.26
N ASP A 204 20.08 31.20 -8.24
CA ASP A 204 20.26 32.63 -8.17
C ASP A 204 21.76 32.94 -8.38
N PRO A 205 22.16 33.59 -9.50
CA PRO A 205 23.56 33.85 -9.81
C PRO A 205 24.19 34.87 -8.84
N ALA A 206 23.42 35.36 -7.86
CA ALA A 206 23.87 36.35 -6.90
C ALA A 206 24.63 35.79 -5.67
N ALA A 207 24.69 34.47 -5.51
CA ALA A 207 25.36 33.85 -4.35
C ALA A 207 26.83 33.44 -4.62
N ALA A 208 27.38 33.67 -5.82
CA ALA A 208 28.73 33.24 -6.20
C ALA A 208 29.83 34.30 -5.95
N ALA A 209 29.56 35.34 -5.18
CA ALA A 209 30.56 36.39 -4.93
C ALA A 209 30.67 36.78 -3.43
N VAL A 210 30.94 35.79 -2.59
CA VAL A 210 31.49 36.07 -1.24
C VAL A 210 32.66 35.12 -1.01
N GLU A 211 33.86 35.60 -1.37
CA GLU A 211 35.11 34.98 -0.97
C GLU A 211 35.21 35.01 0.59
N PRO A 212 35.58 33.90 1.23
CA PRO A 212 35.82 33.93 2.67
C PRO A 212 37.17 34.62 2.96
N SER A 213 37.11 35.85 3.44
CA SER A 213 38.29 36.52 4.00
C SER A 213 38.81 35.76 5.21
N LEU A 214 40.05 35.34 5.12
CA LEU A 214 40.86 34.78 6.20
C LEU A 214 40.92 35.73 7.38
N VAL A 215 40.30 35.38 8.51
CA VAL A 215 40.51 36.04 9.79
C VAL A 215 41.71 35.39 10.49
N GLU A 216 42.82 36.10 10.51
CA GLU A 216 44.02 35.77 11.29
C GLU A 216 43.66 35.70 12.78
N LYS A 217 43.94 34.56 13.39
CA LYS A 217 43.94 34.39 14.85
C LYS A 217 45.18 35.12 15.45
N LYS A 218 44.96 36.28 16.06
CA LYS A 218 45.91 36.88 16.97
C LYS A 218 45.90 36.11 18.31
N LYS A 219 47.05 35.44 18.52
CA LYS A 219 47.52 34.92 19.79
C LYS A 219 47.62 36.06 20.82
N LYS A 220 47.00 35.92 21.97
CA LYS A 220 47.37 36.67 23.21
C LYS A 220 47.72 35.62 24.25
N GLU A 221 49.03 35.53 24.49
CA GLU A 221 49.67 35.18 25.75
C GLU A 221 49.43 36.27 26.77
N GLU A 222 49.25 35.93 28.04
CA GLU A 222 49.92 36.44 29.26
C GLU A 222 49.03 36.20 30.45
N VAL A 223 49.46 35.36 31.35
CA VAL A 223 50.24 35.63 32.60
C VAL A 223 49.39 36.27 33.71
N ALA A 224 49.10 35.59 34.75
CA ALA A 224 49.38 35.67 36.17
C ALA A 224 48.54 34.67 36.97
#